data_037f7b2e19cbdcb181a82ead7de48cb9
#
_entry.id   037f7b2e19cbdcb181a82ead7de48cb9
#
_cell.length_a   1.000
_cell.length_b   1.000
_cell.length_c   1.000
_cell.angle_alpha   90.00
_cell.angle_beta   90.00
_cell.angle_gamma   90.00
#
_symmetry.space_group_name_H-M   'P 1'
#
loop_
_entity.id
_entity.type
_entity.pdbx_description
1 polymer ?
#
loop_
_entity_poly.entity_id
_entity_poly.type
_entity_poly.pdbx_seq_one_letter_code
_entity_poly.pdbx_strand_id
1 'polypeptide(L)'
;IDVCGLSEKEITVSDIVFKIGPRINASGRIQNGKEAVDLLTEKDFSAALEKAGQINQYNETRKDLDKSMTEEANNIVANLEGLSERRSIVLYNEEWHKGVIGIVASRLTEVYYRPAVVLTRTDDMATGSARSVSGFDVYKAIEHCRDLLENFGGHTYAAGLSMKVENVEAFTRRFEEYVSQHILPEQTSAVINIDAEIDFRDITSKFFNDLKKFNPFGPDNIKPIFCTHHVYDYGTSKVVGRDQEHIKLELVDNKSNNVMNGIAFLSLIHI
;
A
#
# COMPACT_ATOMS: atom_id res chain seq x y z
N ILE A 1 -5.99 -22.49 3.45
CA ILE A 1 -5.57 -22.77 2.07
C ILE A 1 -6.79 -22.81 1.17
N ASP A 2 -7.81 -23.64 1.46
CA ASP A 2 -9.01 -23.84 0.64
C ASP A 2 -9.79 -22.54 0.40
N VAL A 3 -10.08 -21.79 1.45
CA VAL A 3 -10.77 -20.47 1.36
C VAL A 3 -9.98 -19.42 0.59
N CYS A 4 -8.68 -19.67 0.33
CA CYS A 4 -7.83 -18.81 -0.47
C CYS A 4 -7.74 -19.24 -1.95
N GLY A 5 -8.36 -20.38 -2.34
CA GLY A 5 -8.26 -20.99 -3.66
C GLY A 5 -6.86 -21.50 -3.98
N LEU A 6 -6.18 -22.11 -3.00
CA LEU A 6 -4.80 -22.58 -3.10
C LEU A 6 -4.66 -24.11 -2.98
N SER A 7 -5.76 -24.87 -2.92
CA SER A 7 -5.76 -26.31 -2.61
C SER A 7 -5.06 -27.18 -3.65
N GLU A 8 -5.05 -26.77 -4.91
CA GLU A 8 -4.56 -27.60 -6.01
C GLU A 8 -3.30 -27.05 -6.69
N LYS A 9 -2.55 -26.18 -6.01
CA LYS A 9 -1.35 -25.61 -6.55
C LYS A 9 -0.22 -25.54 -5.55
N GLU A 10 1.01 -25.50 -6.04
CA GLU A 10 2.16 -25.17 -5.23
C GLU A 10 2.02 -23.76 -4.64
N ILE A 11 2.14 -23.65 -3.32
CA ILE A 11 2.02 -22.39 -2.60
C ILE A 11 3.33 -21.61 -2.72
N THR A 12 3.25 -20.41 -3.27
CA THR A 12 4.38 -19.50 -3.42
C THR A 12 4.44 -18.51 -2.26
N VAL A 13 5.60 -17.84 -2.08
CA VAL A 13 5.74 -16.73 -1.13
C VAL A 13 4.72 -15.62 -1.43
N SER A 14 4.46 -15.35 -2.70
CA SER A 14 3.44 -14.38 -3.13
C SER A 14 2.03 -14.77 -2.65
N ASP A 15 1.68 -16.05 -2.69
CA ASP A 15 0.37 -16.50 -2.16
C ASP A 15 0.27 -16.33 -0.65
N ILE A 16 1.36 -16.56 0.08
CA ILE A 16 1.39 -16.32 1.53
C ILE A 16 1.21 -14.83 1.82
N VAL A 17 1.97 -13.98 1.17
CA VAL A 17 1.98 -12.51 1.42
C VAL A 17 0.67 -11.85 0.98
N PHE A 18 0.12 -12.22 -0.18
CA PHE A 18 -1.02 -11.51 -0.76
C PHE A 18 -2.37 -12.20 -0.60
N LYS A 19 -2.40 -13.47 -0.18
CA LYS A 19 -3.66 -14.21 0.02
C LYS A 19 -3.86 -14.67 1.45
N ILE A 20 -2.87 -15.33 2.07
CA ILE A 20 -3.00 -15.86 3.43
C ILE A 20 -2.80 -14.76 4.46
N GLY A 21 -1.69 -14.03 4.38
CA GLY A 21 -1.32 -12.99 5.33
C GLY A 21 -2.38 -11.90 5.53
N PRO A 22 -3.00 -11.35 4.46
CA PRO A 22 -4.06 -10.35 4.61
C PRO A 22 -5.29 -10.84 5.38
N ARG A 23 -5.65 -12.12 5.27
CA ARG A 23 -6.75 -12.73 6.04
C ARG A 23 -6.41 -12.82 7.51
N ILE A 24 -5.23 -13.36 7.84
CA ILE A 24 -4.73 -13.42 9.22
C ILE A 24 -4.69 -12.02 9.83
N ASN A 25 -4.15 -11.03 9.10
CA ASN A 25 -4.08 -9.65 9.57
C ASN A 25 -5.46 -9.02 9.76
N ALA A 26 -6.46 -9.40 8.94
CA ALA A 26 -7.81 -8.85 9.02
C ALA A 26 -8.49 -9.21 10.36
N SER A 27 -8.22 -10.38 10.93
CA SER A 27 -8.78 -10.75 12.23
C SER A 27 -8.42 -9.74 13.32
N GLY A 28 -7.15 -9.34 13.40
CA GLY A 28 -6.70 -8.35 14.38
C GLY A 28 -7.08 -6.89 14.07
N ARG A 29 -7.51 -6.61 12.84
CA ARG A 29 -7.97 -5.27 12.44
C ARG A 29 -9.46 -5.07 12.66
N ILE A 30 -10.28 -6.09 12.38
CA ILE A 30 -11.74 -6.01 12.39
C ILE A 30 -12.30 -6.51 13.72
N GLN A 31 -11.66 -7.52 14.32
CA GLN A 31 -12.10 -8.16 15.57
C GLN A 31 -10.91 -8.37 16.53
N ASN A 32 -10.51 -9.61 16.73
CA ASN A 32 -9.46 -9.98 17.66
C ASN A 32 -8.44 -10.91 17.00
N GLY A 33 -7.16 -10.51 17.04
CA GLY A 33 -6.06 -11.31 16.48
C GLY A 33 -5.92 -12.72 17.08
N LYS A 34 -6.51 -13.00 18.27
CA LYS A 34 -6.56 -14.33 18.85
C LYS A 34 -7.25 -15.34 17.94
N GLU A 35 -8.27 -14.93 17.19
CA GLU A 35 -8.99 -15.84 16.28
C GLU A 35 -8.07 -16.41 15.18
N ALA A 36 -7.08 -15.64 14.72
CA ALA A 36 -6.07 -16.16 13.81
C ALA A 36 -5.18 -17.23 14.47
N VAL A 37 -4.82 -17.05 15.75
CA VAL A 37 -4.07 -18.06 16.51
C VAL A 37 -4.90 -19.31 16.72
N ASP A 38 -6.18 -19.15 17.08
CA ASP A 38 -7.13 -20.25 17.29
C ASP A 38 -7.36 -21.05 15.99
N LEU A 39 -7.36 -20.39 14.81
CA LEU A 39 -7.37 -21.08 13.52
C LEU A 39 -6.07 -21.86 13.28
N LEU A 40 -4.91 -21.25 13.50
CA LEU A 40 -3.61 -21.85 13.18
C LEU A 40 -3.26 -23.02 14.10
N THR A 41 -3.88 -23.10 15.28
CA THR A 41 -3.67 -24.18 16.26
C THR A 41 -4.79 -25.22 16.26
N GLU A 42 -5.86 -25.02 15.49
CA GLU A 42 -6.99 -25.95 15.40
C GLU A 42 -6.56 -27.28 14.77
N LYS A 43 -6.98 -28.37 15.37
CA LYS A 43 -6.66 -29.72 14.92
C LYS A 43 -7.81 -30.41 14.20
N ASP A 44 -9.04 -30.00 14.48
CA ASP A 44 -10.22 -30.51 13.77
C ASP A 44 -10.41 -29.76 12.46
N PHE A 45 -10.46 -30.49 11.36
CA PHE A 45 -10.56 -29.93 10.03
C PHE A 45 -11.85 -29.12 9.81
N SER A 46 -12.99 -29.62 10.31
CA SER A 46 -14.29 -28.96 10.13
C SER A 46 -14.32 -27.63 10.90
N ALA A 47 -13.84 -27.64 12.15
CA ALA A 47 -13.73 -26.44 12.96
C ALA A 47 -12.72 -25.43 12.36
N ALA A 48 -11.60 -25.91 11.82
CA ALA A 48 -10.64 -25.07 11.13
C ALA A 48 -11.22 -24.41 9.87
N LEU A 49 -12.04 -25.15 9.11
CA LEU A 49 -12.69 -24.61 7.90
C LEU A 49 -13.72 -23.52 8.24
N GLU A 50 -14.51 -23.72 9.31
CA GLU A 50 -15.45 -22.72 9.81
C GLU A 50 -14.73 -21.43 10.23
N LYS A 51 -13.70 -21.53 11.07
CA LYS A 51 -12.87 -20.39 11.49
C LYS A 51 -12.21 -19.68 10.31
N ALA A 52 -11.71 -20.43 9.33
CA ALA A 52 -11.13 -19.86 8.11
C ALA A 52 -12.17 -19.09 7.29
N GLY A 53 -13.40 -19.58 7.21
CA GLY A 53 -14.54 -18.89 6.58
C GLY A 53 -14.82 -17.55 7.27
N GLN A 54 -14.85 -17.52 8.60
CA GLN A 54 -15.07 -16.33 9.40
C GLN A 54 -13.94 -15.27 9.18
N ILE A 55 -12.69 -15.70 9.23
CA ILE A 55 -11.54 -14.84 8.98
C ILE A 55 -11.55 -14.31 7.53
N ASN A 56 -12.01 -15.11 6.56
CA ASN A 56 -12.19 -14.62 5.18
C ASN A 56 -13.25 -13.51 5.13
N GLN A 57 -14.34 -13.63 5.88
CA GLN A 57 -15.36 -12.58 5.94
C GLN A 57 -14.80 -11.27 6.55
N TYR A 58 -13.98 -11.35 7.61
CA TYR A 58 -13.29 -10.17 8.13
C TYR A 58 -12.38 -9.52 7.07
N ASN A 59 -11.71 -10.31 6.24
CA ASN A 59 -10.88 -9.77 5.18
C ASN A 59 -11.71 -9.07 4.09
N GLU A 60 -12.89 -9.58 3.73
CA GLU A 60 -13.78 -8.87 2.80
C GLU A 60 -14.28 -7.55 3.42
N THR A 61 -14.78 -7.58 4.68
CA THR A 61 -15.16 -6.35 5.41
C THR A 61 -14.01 -5.33 5.45
N ARG A 62 -12.78 -5.79 5.74
CA ARG A 62 -11.61 -4.91 5.73
C ARG A 62 -11.35 -4.29 4.35
N LYS A 63 -11.53 -5.06 3.25
CA LYS A 63 -11.38 -4.53 1.88
C LYS A 63 -12.42 -3.47 1.55
N ASP A 64 -13.67 -3.70 1.93
CA ASP A 64 -14.75 -2.75 1.67
C ASP A 64 -14.52 -1.44 2.43
N LEU A 65 -14.12 -1.52 3.70
CA LEU A 65 -13.74 -0.37 4.51
C LEU A 65 -12.50 0.36 3.93
N ASP A 66 -11.46 -0.39 3.52
CA ASP A 66 -10.26 0.16 2.88
C ASP A 66 -10.64 0.94 1.61
N LYS A 67 -11.49 0.38 0.76
CA LYS A 67 -11.94 1.03 -0.47
C LYS A 67 -12.71 2.31 -0.17
N SER A 68 -13.77 2.22 0.62
CA SER A 68 -14.65 3.38 0.91
C SER A 68 -13.89 4.50 1.63
N MET A 69 -13.09 4.18 2.65
CA MET A 69 -12.29 5.16 3.38
C MET A 69 -11.19 5.80 2.51
N THR A 70 -10.58 5.02 1.61
CA THR A 70 -9.57 5.56 0.68
C THR A 70 -10.19 6.50 -0.35
N GLU A 71 -11.36 6.16 -0.90
CA GLU A 71 -12.10 7.04 -1.82
C GLU A 71 -12.50 8.35 -1.13
N GLU A 72 -13.02 8.28 0.09
CA GLU A 72 -13.36 9.45 0.89
C GLU A 72 -12.13 10.30 1.21
N ALA A 73 -11.02 9.67 1.66
CA ALA A 73 -9.78 10.35 1.96
C ALA A 73 -9.20 11.07 0.73
N ASN A 74 -9.21 10.43 -0.44
CA ASN A 74 -8.78 11.07 -1.69
C ASN A 74 -9.66 12.26 -2.06
N ASN A 75 -10.98 12.16 -1.88
CA ASN A 75 -11.90 13.28 -2.11
C ASN A 75 -11.62 14.46 -1.16
N ILE A 76 -11.32 14.17 0.11
CA ILE A 76 -10.94 15.23 1.07
C ILE A 76 -9.63 15.88 0.61
N VAL A 77 -8.60 15.08 0.28
CA VAL A 77 -7.30 15.61 -0.15
C VAL A 77 -7.43 16.45 -1.43
N ALA A 78 -8.20 15.98 -2.41
CA ALA A 78 -8.41 16.71 -3.67
C ALA A 78 -9.07 18.10 -3.48
N ASN A 79 -9.83 18.28 -2.39
CA ASN A 79 -10.50 19.54 -2.03
C ASN A 79 -9.73 20.36 -0.97
N LEU A 80 -8.53 19.92 -0.55
CA LEU A 80 -7.69 20.68 0.38
C LEU A 80 -7.13 21.93 -0.30
N GLU A 81 -7.41 23.09 0.29
CA GLU A 81 -6.78 24.35 -0.15
C GLU A 81 -5.26 24.27 0.02
N GLY A 82 -4.54 24.77 -0.98
CA GLY A 82 -3.07 24.83 -0.96
C GLY A 82 -2.38 23.46 -1.02
N LEU A 83 -3.03 22.42 -1.55
CA LEU A 83 -2.46 21.07 -1.63
C LEU A 83 -1.08 21.05 -2.33
N SER A 84 -0.87 21.87 -3.36
CA SER A 84 0.41 21.98 -4.07
C SER A 84 1.58 22.47 -3.18
N GLU A 85 1.27 23.25 -2.17
CA GLU A 85 2.26 23.85 -1.25
C GLU A 85 2.52 22.95 -0.03
N ARG A 86 1.57 22.10 0.33
CA ARG A 86 1.69 21.21 1.48
C ARG A 86 2.73 20.11 1.23
N ARG A 87 3.44 19.73 2.26
CA ARG A 87 4.45 18.67 2.26
C ARG A 87 4.01 17.44 3.06
N SER A 88 2.89 17.52 3.75
CA SER A 88 2.28 16.40 4.47
C SER A 88 0.77 16.36 4.28
N ILE A 89 0.18 15.23 4.64
CA ILE A 89 -1.27 15.02 4.65
C ILE A 89 -1.66 14.61 6.06
N VAL A 90 -2.55 15.37 6.70
CA VAL A 90 -3.16 15.01 7.98
C VAL A 90 -4.67 15.05 7.81
N LEU A 91 -5.33 13.91 7.99
CA LEU A 91 -6.78 13.79 7.88
C LEU A 91 -7.36 13.29 9.20
N TYR A 92 -8.51 13.82 9.58
CA TYR A 92 -9.31 13.36 10.71
C TYR A 92 -10.75 13.16 10.28
N ASN A 93 -11.29 11.98 10.58
CA ASN A 93 -12.70 11.69 10.44
C ASN A 93 -13.11 10.72 11.56
N GLU A 94 -14.09 11.11 12.37
CA GLU A 94 -14.53 10.35 13.55
C GLU A 94 -15.18 9.02 13.22
N GLU A 95 -15.74 8.86 12.00
CA GLU A 95 -16.42 7.66 11.53
C GLU A 95 -15.48 6.59 10.96
N TRP A 96 -14.21 6.91 10.74
CA TRP A 96 -13.29 5.97 10.14
C TRP A 96 -12.89 4.82 11.07
N HIS A 97 -12.79 3.62 10.52
CA HIS A 97 -12.47 2.43 11.28
C HIS A 97 -10.99 2.39 11.69
N LYS A 98 -10.72 2.36 13.01
CA LYS A 98 -9.37 2.38 13.59
C LYS A 98 -8.42 1.32 13.02
N GLY A 99 -8.91 0.09 12.74
CA GLY A 99 -8.10 -0.99 12.18
C GLY A 99 -7.67 -0.78 10.73
N VAL A 100 -8.24 0.23 10.03
CA VAL A 100 -8.02 0.48 8.59
C VAL A 100 -7.28 1.77 8.31
N ILE A 101 -7.32 2.77 9.21
CA ILE A 101 -6.66 4.08 9.01
C ILE A 101 -5.17 3.96 8.60
N GLY A 102 -4.45 2.95 9.12
CA GLY A 102 -3.06 2.74 8.74
C GLY A 102 -2.87 2.24 7.30
N ILE A 103 -3.87 1.58 6.72
CA ILE A 103 -3.88 1.19 5.31
C ILE A 103 -4.15 2.42 4.45
N VAL A 104 -5.14 3.22 4.83
CA VAL A 104 -5.46 4.50 4.15
C VAL A 104 -4.26 5.43 4.16
N ALA A 105 -3.56 5.58 5.30
CA ALA A 105 -2.34 6.39 5.38
C ALA A 105 -1.25 5.90 4.39
N SER A 106 -1.07 4.56 4.25
CA SER A 106 -0.14 4.01 3.26
C SER A 106 -0.53 4.38 1.83
N ARG A 107 -1.81 4.24 1.47
CA ARG A 107 -2.31 4.58 0.13
C ARG A 107 -2.15 6.06 -0.20
N LEU A 108 -2.44 6.95 0.76
CA LEU A 108 -2.21 8.38 0.57
C LEU A 108 -0.72 8.68 0.34
N THR A 109 0.17 8.03 1.09
CA THR A 109 1.62 8.17 0.91
C THR A 109 2.07 7.67 -0.47
N GLU A 110 1.53 6.56 -0.96
CA GLU A 110 1.81 6.00 -2.28
C GLU A 110 1.33 6.90 -3.43
N VAL A 111 0.15 7.51 -3.29
CA VAL A 111 -0.44 8.37 -4.33
C VAL A 111 0.18 9.76 -4.35
N TYR A 112 0.34 10.38 -3.18
CA TYR A 112 0.74 11.79 -3.09
C TYR A 112 2.23 12.02 -2.81
N TYR A 113 3.00 10.95 -2.56
CA TYR A 113 4.44 11.01 -2.19
C TYR A 113 4.74 12.00 -1.06
N ARG A 114 3.93 11.93 -0.01
CA ARG A 114 4.03 12.79 1.18
C ARG A 114 3.81 11.96 2.45
N PRO A 115 4.47 12.29 3.57
CA PRO A 115 4.12 11.72 4.85
C PRO A 115 2.64 11.95 5.14
N ALA A 116 1.93 10.91 5.54
CA ALA A 116 0.49 10.95 5.77
C ALA A 116 0.15 10.46 7.18
N VAL A 117 -0.72 11.20 7.87
CA VAL A 117 -1.31 10.84 9.16
C VAL A 117 -2.83 10.78 8.98
N VAL A 118 -3.40 9.64 9.31
CA VAL A 118 -4.86 9.43 9.27
C VAL A 118 -5.34 9.16 10.69
N LEU A 119 -6.27 9.98 11.12
CA LEU A 119 -6.81 10.00 12.49
C LEU A 119 -8.30 9.64 12.47
N THR A 120 -8.72 8.94 13.52
CA THR A 120 -10.14 8.68 13.80
C THR A 120 -10.42 8.87 15.28
N ARG A 121 -11.70 8.94 15.65
CA ARG A 121 -12.11 9.00 17.05
C ARG A 121 -12.13 7.60 17.67
N THR A 122 -11.57 7.51 18.86
CA THR A 122 -11.67 6.32 19.72
C THR A 122 -11.94 6.82 21.12
N ASP A 123 -13.14 6.57 21.62
CA ASP A 123 -13.66 7.18 22.84
C ASP A 123 -13.59 8.73 22.75
N ASP A 124 -12.89 9.38 23.66
CA ASP A 124 -12.72 10.84 23.69
C ASP A 124 -11.40 11.31 23.04
N MET A 125 -10.70 10.41 22.34
CA MET A 125 -9.38 10.67 21.77
C MET A 125 -9.37 10.56 20.24
N ALA A 126 -8.59 11.43 19.60
CA ALA A 126 -8.16 11.21 18.23
C ALA A 126 -7.00 10.20 18.22
N THR A 127 -7.21 9.05 17.61
CA THR A 127 -6.19 8.00 17.47
C THR A 127 -5.78 7.91 16.00
N GLY A 128 -4.48 7.83 15.73
CA GLY A 128 -3.96 7.91 14.37
C GLY A 128 -2.89 6.88 14.03
N SER A 129 -2.70 6.76 12.74
CA SER A 129 -1.60 6.02 12.14
C SER A 129 -0.90 6.90 11.11
N ALA A 130 0.42 6.99 11.23
CA ALA A 130 1.28 7.72 10.32
C ALA A 130 2.04 6.76 9.40
N ARG A 131 2.27 7.21 8.16
CA ARG A 131 3.14 6.56 7.18
C ARG A 131 4.05 7.58 6.54
N SER A 132 5.25 7.14 6.15
CA SER A 132 6.27 8.00 5.59
C SER A 132 6.62 7.62 4.16
N VAL A 133 7.21 8.58 3.46
CA VAL A 133 7.92 8.35 2.19
C VAL A 133 9.33 7.83 2.46
N SER A 134 9.97 7.27 1.44
CA SER A 134 11.34 6.77 1.54
C SER A 134 12.30 7.88 1.97
N GLY A 135 13.13 7.57 2.96
CA GLY A 135 14.18 8.47 3.46
C GLY A 135 13.72 9.55 4.44
N PHE A 136 12.41 9.75 4.68
CA PHE A 136 11.91 10.70 5.67
C PHE A 136 11.52 9.99 6.98
N ASP A 137 11.93 10.55 8.11
CA ASP A 137 11.65 10.00 9.44
C ASP A 137 10.36 10.62 10.04
N VAL A 138 9.23 9.92 9.85
CA VAL A 138 7.93 10.37 10.38
C VAL A 138 7.86 10.33 11.91
N TYR A 139 8.65 9.45 12.54
CA TYR A 139 8.67 9.37 14.00
C TYR A 139 9.19 10.67 14.61
N LYS A 140 10.26 11.24 14.05
CA LYS A 140 10.81 12.53 14.52
C LYS A 140 9.83 13.68 14.32
N ALA A 141 9.08 13.68 13.23
CA ALA A 141 8.05 14.68 12.99
C ALA A 141 6.92 14.62 14.03
N ILE A 142 6.50 13.41 14.41
CA ILE A 142 5.52 13.18 15.48
C ILE A 142 6.12 13.55 16.85
N GLU A 143 7.35 13.15 17.13
CA GLU A 143 8.05 13.47 18.37
C GLU A 143 8.18 14.99 18.59
N HIS A 144 8.36 15.76 17.51
CA HIS A 144 8.36 17.23 17.57
C HIS A 144 7.03 17.82 18.06
N CYS A 145 5.94 17.07 17.91
CA CYS A 145 4.61 17.44 18.37
C CYS A 145 4.25 16.85 19.77
N ARG A 146 5.23 16.32 20.51
CA ARG A 146 5.05 15.52 21.72
C ARG A 146 4.12 16.14 22.76
N ASP A 147 4.20 17.44 22.98
CA ASP A 147 3.38 18.17 23.95
C ASP A 147 1.88 18.24 23.61
N LEU A 148 1.52 17.92 22.38
CA LEU A 148 0.13 17.82 21.92
C LEU A 148 -0.42 16.39 22.00
N LEU A 149 0.44 15.41 22.27
CA LEU A 149 0.12 13.98 22.22
C LEU A 149 -0.03 13.40 23.62
N GLU A 150 -0.94 12.46 23.78
CA GLU A 150 -1.04 11.60 24.98
C GLU A 150 -0.12 10.39 24.87
N ASN A 151 -0.10 9.76 23.70
CA ASN A 151 0.79 8.63 23.40
C ASN A 151 1.23 8.66 21.94
N PHE A 152 2.46 8.21 21.71
CA PHE A 152 2.95 7.92 20.36
C PHE A 152 4.05 6.86 20.42
N GLY A 153 4.25 6.14 19.31
CA GLY A 153 5.29 5.13 19.19
C GLY A 153 5.38 4.63 17.75
N GLY A 154 6.53 4.10 17.39
CA GLY A 154 6.76 3.60 16.05
C GLY A 154 8.23 3.63 15.66
N HIS A 155 8.47 3.77 14.38
CA HIS A 155 9.78 3.84 13.75
C HIS A 155 9.75 4.79 12.54
N THR A 156 10.87 4.95 11.86
CA THR A 156 11.10 5.88 10.74
C THR A 156 9.97 5.91 9.71
N TYR A 157 9.37 4.76 9.36
CA TYR A 157 8.39 4.69 8.26
C TYR A 157 6.94 4.55 8.70
N ALA A 158 6.70 4.24 9.98
CA ALA A 158 5.35 4.08 10.50
C ALA A 158 5.29 4.38 11.98
N ALA A 159 4.25 5.10 12.40
CA ALA A 159 4.01 5.38 13.81
C ALA A 159 2.51 5.38 14.12
N GLY A 160 2.20 5.08 15.38
CA GLY A 160 0.87 5.27 15.96
C GLY A 160 0.91 6.44 16.93
N LEU A 161 -0.21 7.15 17.08
CA LEU A 161 -0.33 8.28 17.98
C LEU A 161 -1.76 8.43 18.50
N SER A 162 -1.88 9.10 19.63
CA SER A 162 -3.17 9.52 20.17
C SER A 162 -3.06 10.89 20.82
N MET A 163 -4.11 11.69 20.70
CA MET A 163 -4.20 13.03 21.27
C MET A 163 -5.65 13.37 21.59
N LYS A 164 -5.88 14.44 22.35
CA LYS A 164 -7.21 15.01 22.48
C LYS A 164 -7.70 15.56 21.15
N VAL A 165 -8.99 15.42 20.86
CA VAL A 165 -9.58 15.88 19.58
C VAL A 165 -9.31 17.37 19.36
N GLU A 166 -9.34 18.18 20.42
CA GLU A 166 -9.06 19.62 20.38
C GLU A 166 -7.62 19.96 19.91
N ASN A 167 -6.68 19.04 20.02
CA ASN A 167 -5.29 19.21 19.60
C ASN A 167 -5.05 18.91 18.12
N VAL A 168 -6.00 18.30 17.40
CA VAL A 168 -5.82 17.84 16.01
C VAL A 168 -5.39 18.97 15.09
N GLU A 169 -6.01 20.15 15.21
CA GLU A 169 -5.68 21.31 14.36
C GLU A 169 -4.25 21.81 14.64
N ALA A 170 -3.89 21.96 15.93
CA ALA A 170 -2.56 22.39 16.33
C ALA A 170 -1.48 21.39 15.90
N PHE A 171 -1.77 20.10 16.03
CA PHE A 171 -0.92 19.02 15.56
C PHE A 171 -0.71 19.09 14.04
N THR A 172 -1.79 19.22 13.27
CA THR A 172 -1.76 19.29 11.81
C THR A 172 -0.85 20.41 11.33
N ARG A 173 -0.97 21.60 11.92
CA ARG A 173 -0.12 22.75 11.57
C ARG A 173 1.34 22.52 11.91
N ARG A 174 1.64 22.07 13.11
CA ARG A 174 3.02 21.84 13.58
C ARG A 174 3.70 20.69 12.86
N PHE A 175 2.96 19.64 12.56
CA PHE A 175 3.45 18.51 11.75
C PHE A 175 3.82 18.96 10.34
N GLU A 176 2.97 19.76 9.68
CA GLU A 176 3.25 20.33 8.37
C GLU A 176 4.48 21.24 8.40
N GLU A 177 4.61 22.11 9.41
CA GLU A 177 5.78 22.99 9.57
C GLU A 177 7.07 22.17 9.67
N TYR A 178 7.09 21.12 10.50
CA TYR A 178 8.27 20.26 10.64
C TYR A 178 8.58 19.52 9.35
N VAL A 179 7.58 18.92 8.70
CA VAL A 179 7.77 18.19 7.44
C VAL A 179 8.32 19.13 6.37
N SER A 180 7.72 20.31 6.21
CA SER A 180 8.15 21.30 5.20
C SER A 180 9.59 21.76 5.36
N GLN A 181 10.11 21.80 6.59
CA GLN A 181 11.49 22.19 6.88
C GLN A 181 12.52 21.07 6.71
N HIS A 182 12.10 19.80 6.76
CA HIS A 182 13.01 18.65 6.84
C HIS A 182 12.90 17.67 5.69
N ILE A 183 11.81 17.71 4.90
CA ILE A 183 11.66 16.83 3.74
C ILE A 183 12.50 17.33 2.58
N LEU A 184 13.21 16.42 1.92
CA LEU A 184 14.02 16.76 0.76
C LEU A 184 13.19 16.67 -0.53
N PRO A 185 13.48 17.47 -1.57
CA PRO A 185 12.75 17.44 -2.84
C PRO A 185 12.67 16.04 -3.47
N GLU A 186 13.75 15.27 -3.42
CA GLU A 186 13.81 13.90 -3.93
C GLU A 186 12.90 12.91 -3.19
N GLN A 187 12.47 13.24 -1.98
CA GLN A 187 11.55 12.41 -1.18
C GLN A 187 10.07 12.67 -1.52
N THR A 188 9.79 13.69 -2.33
CA THR A 188 8.42 14.09 -2.70
C THR A 188 8.00 13.64 -4.09
N SER A 189 8.79 12.80 -4.74
CA SER A 189 8.52 12.27 -6.07
C SER A 189 8.78 10.76 -6.14
N ALA A 190 8.04 10.09 -7.02
CA ALA A 190 8.26 8.67 -7.30
C ALA A 190 9.63 8.46 -7.92
N VAL A 191 10.39 7.53 -7.38
CA VAL A 191 11.66 7.09 -7.95
C VAL A 191 11.56 5.61 -8.30
N ILE A 192 11.86 5.27 -9.54
CA ILE A 192 11.99 3.89 -10.00
C ILE A 192 13.48 3.61 -10.18
N ASN A 193 14.02 2.70 -9.37
CA ASN A 193 15.38 2.22 -9.53
C ASN A 193 15.42 1.19 -10.66
N ILE A 194 16.16 1.49 -11.72
CA ILE A 194 16.34 0.63 -12.88
C ILE A 194 17.65 -0.14 -12.71
N ASP A 195 17.58 -1.48 -12.71
CA ASP A 195 18.73 -2.35 -12.56
C ASP A 195 19.55 -2.46 -13.84
N ALA A 196 18.89 -2.47 -15.00
CA ALA A 196 19.56 -2.43 -16.29
C ALA A 196 18.65 -1.94 -17.42
N GLU A 197 19.29 -1.41 -18.47
CA GLU A 197 18.64 -1.15 -19.76
C GLU A 197 18.79 -2.38 -20.65
N ILE A 198 17.70 -2.84 -21.25
CA ILE A 198 17.65 -4.00 -22.14
C ILE A 198 16.78 -3.75 -23.36
N ASP A 199 17.09 -4.37 -24.48
CA ASP A 199 16.22 -4.40 -25.67
C ASP A 199 15.27 -5.60 -25.60
N PHE A 200 14.12 -5.55 -26.29
CA PHE A 200 13.16 -6.67 -26.28
C PHE A 200 13.77 -7.98 -26.77
N ARG A 201 14.77 -7.95 -27.67
CA ARG A 201 15.50 -9.13 -28.14
C ARG A 201 16.28 -9.85 -27.03
N ASP A 202 16.63 -9.14 -25.94
CA ASP A 202 17.38 -9.72 -24.82
C ASP A 202 16.46 -10.49 -23.87
N ILE A 203 15.14 -10.25 -23.95
CA ILE A 203 14.12 -10.93 -23.15
C ILE A 203 13.82 -12.31 -23.74
N THR A 204 14.76 -13.22 -23.59
CA THR A 204 14.66 -14.60 -24.04
C THR A 204 14.13 -15.54 -22.98
N SER A 205 13.68 -16.75 -23.39
CA SER A 205 13.30 -17.80 -22.43
C SER A 205 14.44 -18.17 -21.48
N LYS A 206 15.69 -18.12 -21.95
CA LYS A 206 16.88 -18.36 -21.10
C LYS A 206 17.00 -17.25 -20.07
N PHE A 207 16.95 -15.99 -20.46
CA PHE A 207 17.02 -14.85 -19.55
C PHE A 207 15.92 -14.93 -18.46
N PHE A 208 14.68 -15.22 -18.88
CA PHE A 208 13.58 -15.39 -17.93
C PHE A 208 13.79 -16.55 -16.94
N ASN A 209 14.33 -17.69 -17.42
CA ASN A 209 14.62 -18.83 -16.56
C ASN A 209 15.79 -18.56 -15.62
N ASP A 210 16.77 -17.76 -16.04
CA ASP A 210 17.86 -17.35 -15.17
C ASP A 210 17.36 -16.40 -14.08
N LEU A 211 16.48 -15.44 -14.40
CA LEU A 211 15.82 -14.58 -13.39
C LEU A 211 15.01 -15.38 -12.37
N LYS A 212 14.34 -16.46 -12.78
CA LYS A 212 13.60 -17.34 -11.85
C LYS A 212 14.49 -17.95 -10.76
N LYS A 213 15.76 -18.14 -11.00
CA LYS A 213 16.71 -18.72 -10.02
C LYS A 213 16.95 -17.79 -8.81
N PHE A 214 16.66 -16.50 -8.95
CA PHE A 214 16.76 -15.54 -7.86
C PHE A 214 15.56 -15.55 -6.89
N ASN A 215 14.48 -16.29 -7.22
CA ASN A 215 13.36 -16.43 -6.30
C ASN A 215 13.75 -17.13 -4.98
N PRO A 216 13.08 -16.81 -3.88
CA PRO A 216 11.96 -15.89 -3.75
C PRO A 216 12.40 -14.43 -3.66
N PHE A 217 11.70 -13.54 -4.37
CA PHE A 217 11.87 -12.10 -4.23
C PHE A 217 11.15 -11.55 -2.99
N GLY A 218 11.70 -10.49 -2.39
CA GLY A 218 11.17 -9.84 -1.19
C GLY A 218 12.10 -8.72 -0.71
N PRO A 219 11.98 -8.27 0.55
CA PRO A 219 12.92 -7.32 1.14
C PRO A 219 14.36 -7.83 0.99
N ASP A 220 15.29 -6.95 0.67
CA ASP A 220 16.73 -7.23 0.42
C ASP A 220 17.04 -8.16 -0.77
N ASN A 221 16.02 -8.67 -1.45
CA ASN A 221 16.11 -9.37 -2.72
C ASN A 221 14.99 -8.90 -3.65
N ILE A 222 15.04 -7.64 -4.04
CA ILE A 222 13.99 -6.97 -4.81
C ILE A 222 13.97 -7.54 -6.24
N LYS A 223 12.76 -7.72 -6.77
CA LYS A 223 12.60 -8.14 -8.17
C LYS A 223 13.22 -7.07 -9.08
N PRO A 224 14.15 -7.43 -9.99
CA PRO A 224 14.81 -6.48 -10.86
C PRO A 224 13.82 -5.78 -11.79
N ILE A 225 14.07 -4.50 -12.03
CA ILE A 225 13.31 -3.62 -12.93
C ILE A 225 14.22 -3.27 -14.10
N PHE A 226 13.74 -3.54 -15.30
CA PHE A 226 14.44 -3.24 -16.54
C PHE A 226 13.78 -2.10 -17.28
N CYS A 227 14.57 -1.33 -18.03
CA CYS A 227 14.09 -0.25 -18.90
C CYS A 227 14.39 -0.59 -20.36
N THR A 228 13.41 -0.32 -21.22
CA THR A 228 13.58 -0.37 -22.68
C THR A 228 13.15 0.98 -23.25
N HIS A 229 14.02 1.60 -24.04
CA HIS A 229 13.77 2.88 -24.69
C HIS A 229 13.17 2.71 -26.09
N HIS A 230 12.53 3.77 -26.59
CA HIS A 230 11.99 3.85 -27.94
C HIS A 230 11.00 2.73 -28.24
N VAL A 231 10.06 2.54 -27.32
CA VAL A 231 8.98 1.57 -27.41
C VAL A 231 7.72 2.27 -27.91
N TYR A 232 7.00 1.63 -28.83
CA TYR A 232 5.77 2.15 -29.44
C TYR A 232 4.65 1.15 -29.27
N ASP A 233 3.43 1.66 -29.21
CA ASP A 233 2.24 0.80 -29.30
C ASP A 233 2.15 0.16 -30.69
N TYR A 234 1.98 -1.16 -30.74
CA TYR A 234 1.77 -1.89 -31.98
C TYR A 234 0.42 -1.57 -32.63
N GLY A 235 -0.48 -0.87 -31.94
CA GLY A 235 -1.80 -0.48 -32.41
C GLY A 235 -2.93 -1.42 -31.95
N THR A 236 -2.62 -2.37 -31.09
CA THR A 236 -3.56 -3.39 -30.57
C THR A 236 -3.72 -3.36 -29.06
N SER A 237 -3.08 -2.39 -28.38
CA SER A 237 -3.26 -2.17 -26.94
C SER A 237 -4.72 -1.82 -26.63
N LYS A 238 -5.24 -2.34 -25.51
CA LYS A 238 -6.65 -2.14 -25.16
C LYS A 238 -6.87 -2.11 -23.66
N VAL A 239 -7.90 -1.38 -23.27
CA VAL A 239 -8.39 -1.36 -21.89
C VAL A 239 -9.00 -2.73 -21.55
N VAL A 240 -8.70 -3.24 -20.37
CA VAL A 240 -9.17 -4.54 -19.86
C VAL A 240 -9.44 -4.42 -18.35
N GLY A 241 -10.01 -5.46 -17.78
CA GLY A 241 -10.46 -5.51 -16.39
C GLY A 241 -11.97 -5.38 -16.29
N ARG A 242 -12.53 -5.78 -15.14
CA ARG A 242 -13.98 -5.75 -14.91
C ARG A 242 -14.51 -4.32 -14.92
N ASP A 243 -13.74 -3.40 -14.33
CA ASP A 243 -14.06 -1.97 -14.20
C ASP A 243 -13.24 -1.12 -15.20
N GLN A 244 -12.64 -1.76 -16.22
CA GLN A 244 -11.83 -1.12 -17.28
C GLN A 244 -10.64 -0.30 -16.72
N GLU A 245 -10.06 -0.76 -15.62
CA GLU A 245 -9.00 -0.06 -14.89
C GLU A 245 -7.57 -0.44 -15.30
N HIS A 246 -7.41 -1.44 -16.17
CA HIS A 246 -6.11 -1.94 -16.62
C HIS A 246 -5.91 -1.71 -18.12
N ILE A 247 -4.66 -1.63 -18.57
CA ILE A 247 -4.33 -1.58 -20.00
C ILE A 247 -3.50 -2.82 -20.35
N LYS A 248 -4.01 -3.64 -21.26
CA LYS A 248 -3.21 -4.66 -21.94
C LYS A 248 -2.44 -3.99 -23.06
N LEU A 249 -1.12 -4.07 -22.98
CA LEU A 249 -0.20 -3.43 -23.92
C LEU A 249 0.33 -4.46 -24.91
N GLU A 250 0.47 -4.05 -26.19
CA GLU A 250 1.26 -4.73 -27.19
C GLU A 250 2.27 -3.72 -27.73
N LEU A 251 3.53 -3.89 -27.32
CA LEU A 251 4.60 -2.91 -27.53
C LEU A 251 5.64 -3.47 -28.48
N VAL A 252 6.18 -2.61 -29.34
CA VAL A 252 7.27 -2.94 -30.26
C VAL A 252 8.43 -1.98 -30.01
N ASP A 253 9.66 -2.51 -29.97
CA ASP A 253 10.85 -1.67 -29.99
C ASP A 253 11.29 -1.39 -31.44
N ASN A 254 11.86 -0.23 -31.69
CA ASN A 254 12.30 0.20 -33.00
C ASN A 254 13.62 -0.44 -33.47
N LYS A 255 14.32 -1.17 -32.62
CA LYS A 255 15.59 -1.80 -32.93
C LYS A 255 15.45 -3.25 -33.40
N SER A 256 14.58 -4.00 -32.77
CA SER A 256 14.42 -5.43 -33.03
C SER A 256 13.14 -5.80 -33.77
N ASN A 257 12.17 -4.88 -33.81
CA ASN A 257 10.78 -5.14 -34.26
C ASN A 257 10.09 -6.28 -33.50
N ASN A 258 10.61 -6.65 -32.34
CA ASN A 258 9.98 -7.67 -31.50
C ASN A 258 8.77 -7.07 -30.79
N VAL A 259 7.66 -7.82 -30.83
CA VAL A 259 6.44 -7.44 -30.12
C VAL A 259 6.43 -8.12 -28.74
N MET A 260 6.22 -7.31 -27.71
CA MET A 260 6.08 -7.77 -26.32
C MET A 260 4.70 -7.45 -25.78
N ASN A 261 4.08 -8.46 -25.17
CA ASN A 261 2.84 -8.27 -24.43
C ASN A 261 3.13 -7.78 -23.01
N GLY A 262 2.42 -6.77 -22.58
CA GLY A 262 2.50 -6.21 -21.24
C GLY A 262 1.12 -5.97 -20.64
N ILE A 263 1.09 -5.68 -19.37
CA ILE A 263 -0.10 -5.21 -18.67
C ILE A 263 0.29 -4.10 -17.71
N ALA A 264 -0.42 -2.99 -17.78
CA ALA A 264 -0.36 -1.91 -16.82
C ALA A 264 -1.61 -2.01 -15.92
N PHE A 265 -1.39 -2.45 -14.67
CA PHE A 265 -2.45 -2.59 -13.70
C PHE A 265 -2.82 -1.23 -13.11
N LEU A 266 -4.13 -0.97 -12.93
CA LEU A 266 -4.67 0.25 -12.32
C LEU A 266 -4.16 1.56 -12.96
N SER A 267 -3.65 1.51 -14.18
CA SER A 267 -3.03 2.65 -14.85
C SER A 267 -4.03 3.78 -15.19
N LEU A 268 -5.33 3.47 -15.29
CA LEU A 268 -6.37 4.45 -15.61
C LEU A 268 -6.94 5.17 -14.38
N ILE A 269 -6.56 4.75 -13.17
CA ILE A 269 -6.96 5.42 -11.92
C ILE A 269 -6.03 6.60 -11.60
N HIS A 270 -4.88 6.66 -12.24
CA HIS A 270 -3.81 7.64 -11.97
C HIS A 270 -3.53 8.59 -13.15
N ILE A 271 -4.40 8.62 -14.17
CA ILE A 271 -4.31 9.54 -15.31
C ILE A 271 -5.26 10.72 -15.11
#